data_8714dc3fd9e85eb6eb84a5458d01534c
#
_entry.id   8714dc3fd9e85eb6eb84a5458d01534c
#
_cell.length_a   1.000
_cell.length_b   1.000
_cell.length_c   1.000
_cell.angle_alpha   90.00
_cell.angle_beta   90.00
_cell.angle_gamma   90.00
#
_symmetry.space_group_name_H-M   'P 1'
#
loop_
_entity.id
_entity.type
_entity.pdbx_description
1 polymer ?
#
loop_
_entity_poly.entity_id
_entity_poly.type
_entity_poly.pdbx_seq_one_letter_code
_entity_poly.pdbx_strand_id
1 'polypeptide(L)'
;EANRIVNHVFEFVGHPPQQLGRQITWNEDPVDYEQWSISLNRHFHWITLAKAYEATDDEKYAQEFASQLRSWINAMPVEIGSRFIQGGWAPEGKMSLSLDAGIRMGQTWVPAFYSFLNSPSFSVSDCIAMVKAFRDHAVYLMDPVHFRSLSNWGVMEGNGLYQIGVYFPEFKASSNWRDTAMSRLRQEIDLQVYPDGAQIELTSGYHHVSLSNFVLAYRAALRNNINVPEDYLASLEQMYHYSLYVAFPNLCMPAVNDSGSHNIQRAMQDAHEFFPGRADFEWASTGRQSGRPPEAKSTAFPYAGHFVMRSGWESDNACLFFD
;
A
#
# COMPACT_ATOMS: atom_id res chain seq x y z
N GLU A 1 6.30 19.62 -5.26
CA GLU A 1 5.53 18.59 -5.98
C GLU A 1 4.05 18.97 -6.09
N ALA A 2 3.33 19.28 -4.98
CA ALA A 2 1.91 19.61 -5.01
C ALA A 2 1.55 20.75 -6.00
N ASN A 3 2.35 21.79 -6.12
CA ASN A 3 2.12 22.85 -7.10
C ASN A 3 2.25 22.38 -8.56
N ARG A 4 3.03 21.35 -8.84
CA ARG A 4 3.09 20.73 -10.17
C ARG A 4 1.78 19.98 -10.46
N ILE A 5 1.24 19.27 -9.46
CA ILE A 5 -0.04 18.55 -9.59
C ILE A 5 -1.19 19.51 -9.84
N VAL A 6 -1.26 20.66 -9.13
CA VAL A 6 -2.25 21.72 -9.38
C VAL A 6 -2.16 22.27 -10.82
N ASN A 7 -0.99 22.23 -11.42
CA ASN A 7 -0.81 22.61 -12.82
C ASN A 7 -0.87 21.43 -13.78
N HIS A 8 -1.40 20.27 -13.35
CA HIS A 8 -1.50 19.03 -14.11
C HIS A 8 -0.16 18.53 -14.68
N VAL A 9 0.94 18.74 -13.93
CA VAL A 9 2.26 18.18 -14.26
C VAL A 9 2.50 16.96 -13.36
N PHE A 10 2.58 15.79 -13.97
CA PHE A 10 2.73 14.50 -13.28
C PHE A 10 4.03 13.81 -13.67
N GLU A 11 4.62 13.11 -12.70
CA GLU A 11 5.86 12.36 -12.84
C GLU A 11 5.67 10.97 -12.21
N PHE A 12 5.71 9.93 -13.02
CA PHE A 12 5.50 8.56 -12.57
C PHE A 12 6.54 7.61 -13.16
N VAL A 13 6.85 6.55 -12.42
CA VAL A 13 7.66 5.39 -12.84
C VAL A 13 8.99 5.74 -13.50
N GLY A 14 9.64 6.82 -13.02
CA GLY A 14 10.96 7.22 -13.52
C GLY A 14 10.96 7.97 -14.86
N HIS A 15 9.79 8.22 -15.45
CA HIS A 15 9.70 9.06 -16.64
C HIS A 15 9.73 10.55 -16.29
N PRO A 16 10.25 11.41 -17.19
CA PRO A 16 10.23 12.86 -17.00
C PRO A 16 8.81 13.39 -16.77
N PRO A 17 8.65 14.53 -16.06
CA PRO A 17 7.35 15.14 -15.85
C PRO A 17 6.59 15.38 -17.15
N GLN A 18 5.31 15.00 -17.16
CA GLN A 18 4.38 15.16 -18.27
C GLN A 18 3.33 16.21 -17.93
N GLN A 19 3.10 17.15 -18.84
CA GLN A 19 2.06 18.16 -18.73
C GLN A 19 0.79 17.61 -19.39
N LEU A 20 -0.24 17.33 -18.60
CA LEU A 20 -1.56 17.02 -19.11
C LEU A 20 -2.36 18.29 -19.39
N GLY A 21 -3.43 18.16 -20.20
CA GLY A 21 -4.32 19.26 -20.55
C GLY A 21 -5.11 19.82 -19.36
N ARG A 22 -5.90 20.89 -19.61
CA ARG A 22 -6.79 21.48 -18.58
C ARG A 22 -7.84 20.49 -18.05
N GLN A 23 -8.22 19.52 -18.86
CA GLN A 23 -9.03 18.39 -18.46
C GLN A 23 -8.15 17.15 -18.55
N ILE A 24 -8.01 16.45 -17.44
CA ILE A 24 -7.24 15.21 -17.39
C ILE A 24 -8.00 14.13 -18.15
N THR A 25 -7.34 13.54 -19.13
CA THR A 25 -7.80 12.32 -19.80
C THR A 25 -7.22 11.14 -19.04
N TRP A 26 -8.03 10.49 -18.20
CA TRP A 26 -7.55 9.51 -17.21
C TRP A 26 -6.95 8.23 -17.79
N ASN A 27 -7.20 7.93 -19.06
CA ASN A 27 -6.58 6.82 -19.80
C ASN A 27 -5.44 7.27 -20.73
N GLU A 28 -4.95 8.51 -20.59
CA GLU A 28 -3.85 9.03 -21.38
C GLU A 28 -2.53 8.35 -20.98
N ASP A 29 -1.76 7.97 -22.01
CA ASP A 29 -0.41 7.44 -21.85
C ASP A 29 0.58 8.30 -22.66
N PRO A 30 1.07 9.39 -22.08
CA PRO A 30 1.91 10.36 -22.79
C PRO A 30 3.33 9.87 -23.07
N VAL A 31 3.71 8.72 -22.52
CA VAL A 31 5.08 8.18 -22.61
C VAL A 31 5.16 6.80 -23.26
N ASP A 32 4.05 6.31 -23.81
CA ASP A 32 3.93 4.97 -24.40
C ASP A 32 4.38 3.87 -23.42
N TYR A 33 3.96 4.02 -22.15
CA TYR A 33 4.25 3.08 -21.08
C TYR A 33 3.07 2.97 -20.13
N GLU A 34 2.27 1.97 -20.32
CA GLU A 34 1.01 1.69 -19.67
C GLU A 34 1.04 1.87 -18.13
N GLN A 35 2.14 1.50 -17.46
CA GLN A 35 2.30 1.66 -16.01
C GLN A 35 2.27 3.14 -15.58
N TRP A 36 2.54 4.09 -16.48
CA TRP A 36 2.41 5.52 -16.22
C TRP A 36 0.94 5.89 -16.00
N SER A 37 0.08 5.47 -16.92
CA SER A 37 -1.38 5.67 -16.87
C SER A 37 -2.00 4.98 -15.65
N ILE A 38 -1.56 3.76 -15.33
CA ILE A 38 -1.95 3.05 -14.10
C ILE A 38 -1.62 3.90 -12.87
N SER A 39 -0.40 4.43 -12.80
CA SER A 39 0.05 5.22 -11.65
C SER A 39 -0.78 6.50 -11.47
N LEU A 40 -1.19 7.14 -12.57
CA LEU A 40 -2.12 8.27 -12.53
C LEU A 40 -3.45 7.87 -11.85
N ASN A 41 -4.00 6.69 -12.18
CA ASN A 41 -5.30 6.20 -11.68
C ASN A 41 -5.24 5.56 -10.28
N ARG A 42 -4.06 5.35 -9.69
CA ARG A 42 -3.88 4.96 -8.29
C ARG A 42 -3.99 6.13 -7.32
N HIS A 43 -3.91 7.35 -7.81
CA HIS A 43 -4.12 8.60 -7.09
C HIS A 43 -3.15 8.85 -5.91
N PHE A 44 -1.92 8.33 -5.94
CA PHE A 44 -0.92 8.66 -4.92
C PHE A 44 -0.62 10.17 -4.86
N HIS A 45 -0.78 10.88 -5.95
CA HIS A 45 -0.65 12.32 -6.03
C HIS A 45 -1.71 13.08 -5.21
N TRP A 46 -2.87 12.48 -4.89
CA TRP A 46 -3.85 13.07 -3.97
C TRP A 46 -3.31 13.14 -2.53
N ILE A 47 -2.47 12.18 -2.14
CA ILE A 47 -1.78 12.22 -0.82
C ILE A 47 -0.77 13.38 -0.78
N THR A 48 -0.13 13.69 -1.91
CA THR A 48 0.76 14.85 -2.02
C THR A 48 -0.02 16.17 -1.89
N LEU A 49 -1.21 16.27 -2.53
CA LEU A 49 -2.11 17.42 -2.34
C LEU A 49 -2.60 17.52 -0.89
N ALA A 50 -3.01 16.41 -0.28
CA ALA A 50 -3.47 16.35 1.10
C ALA A 50 -2.41 16.85 2.09
N LYS A 51 -1.18 16.35 2.01
CA LYS A 51 -0.06 16.81 2.84
C LYS A 51 0.25 18.30 2.66
N ALA A 52 0.15 18.81 1.43
CA ALA A 52 0.36 20.23 1.17
C ALA A 52 -0.75 21.08 1.75
N TYR A 53 -2.00 20.64 1.66
CA TYR A 53 -3.15 21.28 2.29
C TYR A 53 -3.01 21.31 3.81
N GLU A 54 -2.75 20.17 4.45
CA GLU A 54 -2.56 20.07 5.90
C GLU A 54 -1.41 20.95 6.43
N ALA A 55 -0.37 21.16 5.62
CA ALA A 55 0.78 21.96 6.01
C ALA A 55 0.58 23.48 5.79
N THR A 56 -0.37 23.90 4.96
CA THR A 56 -0.46 25.30 4.50
C THR A 56 -1.84 25.93 4.60
N ASP A 57 -2.90 25.13 4.76
CA ASP A 57 -4.31 25.53 4.66
C ASP A 57 -4.66 26.23 3.33
N ASP A 58 -3.84 26.03 2.26
CA ASP A 58 -4.06 26.65 0.96
C ASP A 58 -5.10 25.85 0.17
N GLU A 59 -6.28 26.46 0.03
CA GLU A 59 -7.46 25.88 -0.61
C GLU A 59 -7.24 25.46 -2.07
N LYS A 60 -6.22 25.93 -2.75
CA LYS A 60 -5.92 25.51 -4.13
C LYS A 60 -5.70 23.99 -4.23
N TYR A 61 -5.13 23.37 -3.19
CA TYR A 61 -4.90 21.91 -3.15
C TYR A 61 -6.21 21.13 -2.99
N ALA A 62 -7.11 21.63 -2.16
CA ALA A 62 -8.43 21.05 -1.99
C ALA A 62 -9.33 21.27 -3.23
N GLN A 63 -9.23 22.45 -3.87
CA GLN A 63 -9.92 22.73 -5.13
C GLN A 63 -9.49 21.78 -6.23
N GLU A 64 -8.18 21.56 -6.35
CA GLU A 64 -7.63 20.62 -7.33
C GLU A 64 -8.06 19.17 -7.05
N PHE A 65 -7.96 18.73 -5.79
CA PHE A 65 -8.45 17.41 -5.40
C PHE A 65 -9.93 17.21 -5.76
N ALA A 66 -10.80 18.16 -5.38
CA ALA A 66 -12.23 18.08 -5.67
C ALA A 66 -12.52 18.09 -7.18
N SER A 67 -11.75 18.86 -7.96
CA SER A 67 -11.84 18.90 -9.42
C SER A 67 -11.47 17.55 -10.04
N GLN A 68 -10.34 16.99 -9.63
CA GLN A 68 -9.87 15.68 -10.09
C GLN A 68 -10.84 14.56 -9.70
N LEU A 69 -11.35 14.57 -8.46
CA LEU A 69 -12.32 13.60 -7.97
C LEU A 69 -13.59 13.58 -8.85
N ARG A 70 -14.18 14.75 -9.11
CA ARG A 70 -15.37 14.86 -9.99
C ARG A 70 -15.09 14.35 -11.39
N SER A 71 -13.97 14.77 -11.96
CA SER A 71 -13.54 14.36 -13.29
C SER A 71 -13.37 12.85 -13.38
N TRP A 72 -12.67 12.27 -12.40
CA TRP A 72 -12.40 10.84 -12.39
C TRP A 72 -13.65 9.99 -12.21
N ILE A 73 -14.50 10.30 -11.23
CA ILE A 73 -15.76 9.55 -10.99
C ILE A 73 -16.65 9.54 -12.24
N ASN A 74 -16.68 10.64 -12.99
CA ASN A 74 -17.47 10.74 -14.20
C ASN A 74 -16.87 9.96 -15.39
N ALA A 75 -15.54 9.95 -15.50
CA ALA A 75 -14.83 9.32 -16.61
C ALA A 75 -14.58 7.82 -16.40
N MET A 76 -14.35 7.41 -15.15
CA MET A 76 -13.85 6.09 -14.78
C MET A 76 -14.74 5.41 -13.72
N PRO A 77 -16.05 5.21 -13.97
CA PRO A 77 -16.93 4.56 -12.99
C PRO A 77 -16.49 3.12 -12.75
N VAL A 78 -16.59 2.67 -11.51
CA VAL A 78 -16.37 1.27 -11.15
C VAL A 78 -17.50 0.43 -11.75
N GLU A 79 -17.15 -0.52 -12.60
CA GLU A 79 -18.11 -1.41 -13.26
C GLU A 79 -18.51 -2.56 -12.35
N ILE A 80 -19.55 -2.36 -11.54
CA ILE A 80 -20.11 -3.39 -10.68
C ILE A 80 -20.70 -4.50 -11.57
N GLY A 81 -20.28 -5.76 -11.29
CA GLY A 81 -20.73 -6.95 -12.03
C GLY A 81 -19.95 -7.20 -13.33
N SER A 82 -18.94 -6.41 -13.66
CA SER A 82 -18.01 -6.75 -14.73
C SER A 82 -17.22 -7.99 -14.35
N ARG A 83 -17.26 -9.03 -15.17
CA ARG A 83 -16.46 -10.24 -14.98
C ARG A 83 -15.12 -10.06 -15.68
N PHE A 84 -14.19 -9.36 -15.04
CA PHE A 84 -12.82 -9.31 -15.51
C PHE A 84 -12.13 -10.63 -15.20
N ILE A 85 -11.96 -11.45 -16.23
CA ILE A 85 -11.22 -12.70 -16.18
C ILE A 85 -9.79 -12.42 -16.63
N GLN A 86 -8.84 -12.67 -15.70
CA GLN A 86 -7.42 -12.93 -15.91
C GLN A 86 -6.68 -12.21 -17.05
N GLY A 87 -5.73 -11.35 -16.68
CA GLY A 87 -4.52 -11.13 -17.48
C GLY A 87 -4.64 -10.20 -18.68
N GLY A 88 -5.77 -9.56 -18.88
CA GLY A 88 -5.97 -8.57 -19.93
C GLY A 88 -6.36 -7.22 -19.33
N TRP A 89 -5.84 -6.16 -19.90
CA TRP A 89 -6.31 -4.81 -19.71
C TRP A 89 -7.80 -4.74 -20.04
N ALA A 90 -8.50 -3.87 -19.34
CA ALA A 90 -9.90 -3.63 -19.68
C ALA A 90 -10.02 -3.24 -21.15
N PRO A 91 -10.91 -3.86 -21.93
CA PRO A 91 -11.17 -3.39 -23.28
C PRO A 91 -11.49 -1.89 -23.25
N GLU A 92 -10.93 -1.13 -24.18
CA GLU A 92 -11.21 0.29 -24.39
C GLU A 92 -10.72 1.26 -23.30
N GLY A 93 -9.59 0.98 -22.63
CA GLY A 93 -8.93 1.93 -21.72
C GLY A 93 -9.63 2.14 -20.40
N LYS A 94 -10.55 1.29 -20.01
CA LYS A 94 -11.20 1.33 -18.70
C LYS A 94 -10.37 0.58 -17.67
N MET A 95 -9.74 1.33 -16.77
CA MET A 95 -8.83 0.80 -15.75
C MET A 95 -9.59 0.40 -14.49
N SER A 96 -10.31 -0.71 -14.53
CA SER A 96 -10.91 -1.30 -13.34
C SER A 96 -10.24 -2.64 -12.98
N LEU A 97 -8.91 -2.63 -12.84
CA LEU A 97 -8.25 -3.75 -12.22
C LEU A 97 -8.60 -3.78 -10.73
N SER A 98 -8.89 -4.96 -10.21
CA SER A 98 -9.18 -5.18 -8.79
C SER A 98 -8.03 -4.69 -7.89
N LEU A 99 -6.79 -4.88 -8.34
CA LEU A 99 -5.59 -4.33 -7.73
C LEU A 99 -5.67 -2.82 -7.54
N ASP A 100 -6.01 -2.06 -8.59
CA ASP A 100 -6.05 -0.60 -8.52
C ASP A 100 -7.20 -0.12 -7.63
N ALA A 101 -8.33 -0.82 -7.63
CA ALA A 101 -9.42 -0.59 -6.68
C ALA A 101 -8.95 -0.81 -5.23
N GLY A 102 -8.23 -1.91 -4.97
CA GLY A 102 -7.61 -2.19 -3.68
C GLY A 102 -6.64 -1.09 -3.23
N ILE A 103 -5.74 -0.66 -4.12
CA ILE A 103 -4.76 0.40 -3.85
C ILE A 103 -5.47 1.74 -3.56
N ARG A 104 -6.42 2.15 -4.40
CA ARG A 104 -7.18 3.39 -4.17
C ARG A 104 -7.80 3.41 -2.78
N MET A 105 -8.51 2.36 -2.42
CA MET A 105 -9.23 2.31 -1.14
C MET A 105 -8.28 2.12 0.04
N GLY A 106 -7.27 1.29 -0.12
CA GLY A 106 -6.34 0.94 0.96
C GLY A 106 -5.32 2.01 1.30
N GLN A 107 -4.93 2.84 0.32
CA GLN A 107 -3.75 3.69 0.48
C GLN A 107 -3.99 5.17 0.17
N THR A 108 -4.95 5.54 -0.67
CA THR A 108 -5.05 6.92 -1.16
C THR A 108 -6.38 7.60 -0.87
N TRP A 109 -7.51 6.99 -1.18
CA TRP A 109 -8.80 7.67 -1.09
C TRP A 109 -9.29 7.91 0.33
N VAL A 110 -9.16 6.92 1.22
CA VAL A 110 -9.58 7.06 2.62
C VAL A 110 -8.78 8.18 3.31
N PRO A 111 -7.44 8.20 3.27
CA PRO A 111 -6.69 9.32 3.83
C PRO A 111 -7.05 10.67 3.20
N ALA A 112 -7.14 10.75 1.87
CA ALA A 112 -7.47 12.00 1.18
C ALA A 112 -8.85 12.53 1.58
N PHE A 113 -9.86 11.65 1.73
CA PHE A 113 -11.19 12.02 2.22
C PHE A 113 -11.12 12.75 3.56
N TYR A 114 -10.42 12.18 4.53
CA TYR A 114 -10.32 12.78 5.86
C TYR A 114 -9.48 14.06 5.88
N SER A 115 -8.42 14.15 5.08
CA SER A 115 -7.60 15.36 4.99
C SER A 115 -8.38 16.55 4.44
N PHE A 116 -9.27 16.33 3.46
CA PHE A 116 -10.03 17.40 2.84
C PHE A 116 -11.44 17.61 3.40
N LEU A 117 -11.89 16.78 4.34
CA LEU A 117 -13.29 16.76 4.83
C LEU A 117 -13.76 18.13 5.35
N ASN A 118 -12.87 18.90 5.96
CA ASN A 118 -13.20 20.21 6.55
C ASN A 118 -12.93 21.39 5.60
N SER A 119 -12.42 21.13 4.37
CA SER A 119 -12.18 22.19 3.39
C SER A 119 -13.49 22.72 2.81
N PRO A 120 -13.70 24.05 2.76
CA PRO A 120 -14.85 24.63 2.08
C PRO A 120 -14.85 24.36 0.56
N SER A 121 -13.69 24.02 -0.04
CA SER A 121 -13.57 23.65 -1.44
C SER A 121 -13.97 22.20 -1.73
N PHE A 122 -14.04 21.35 -0.72
CA PHE A 122 -14.57 20.00 -0.82
C PHE A 122 -16.05 20.01 -0.44
N SER A 123 -16.92 20.27 -1.41
CA SER A 123 -18.34 20.51 -1.18
C SER A 123 -19.09 19.27 -0.67
N VAL A 124 -20.26 19.48 -0.06
CA VAL A 124 -21.14 18.38 0.36
C VAL A 124 -21.48 17.45 -0.82
N SER A 125 -21.63 17.97 -2.02
CA SER A 125 -21.89 17.16 -3.21
C SER A 125 -20.68 16.29 -3.58
N ASP A 126 -19.45 16.80 -3.43
CA ASP A 126 -18.22 16.03 -3.65
C ASP A 126 -18.07 14.93 -2.60
N CYS A 127 -18.35 15.27 -1.34
CA CYS A 127 -18.36 14.32 -0.23
C CYS A 127 -19.33 13.15 -0.52
N ILE A 128 -20.58 13.47 -0.91
CA ILE A 128 -21.58 12.46 -1.27
C ILE A 128 -21.13 11.62 -2.47
N ALA A 129 -20.54 12.23 -3.49
CA ALA A 129 -20.04 11.52 -4.67
C ALA A 129 -18.92 10.54 -4.29
N MET A 130 -17.98 10.97 -3.45
CA MET A 130 -16.89 10.14 -2.99
C MET A 130 -17.35 8.97 -2.09
N VAL A 131 -18.32 9.24 -1.18
CA VAL A 131 -18.93 8.20 -0.34
C VAL A 131 -19.66 7.15 -1.18
N LYS A 132 -20.38 7.56 -2.23
CA LYS A 132 -20.98 6.61 -3.18
C LYS A 132 -19.92 5.78 -3.91
N ALA A 133 -18.82 6.40 -4.33
CA ALA A 133 -17.71 5.70 -4.96
C ALA A 133 -17.03 4.71 -4.01
N PHE A 134 -16.89 5.02 -2.71
CA PHE A 134 -16.44 4.04 -1.71
C PHE A 134 -17.34 2.80 -1.67
N ARG A 135 -18.66 3.00 -1.64
CA ARG A 135 -19.60 1.89 -1.69
C ARG A 135 -19.42 1.05 -2.95
N ASP A 136 -19.28 1.68 -4.09
CA ASP A 136 -19.16 0.98 -5.36
C ASP A 136 -17.85 0.19 -5.45
N HIS A 137 -16.73 0.73 -4.96
CA HIS A 137 -15.48 -0.01 -4.81
C HIS A 137 -15.63 -1.19 -3.83
N ALA A 138 -16.32 -1.01 -2.70
CA ALA A 138 -16.54 -2.10 -1.75
C ALA A 138 -17.37 -3.23 -2.36
N VAL A 139 -18.44 -2.91 -3.08
CA VAL A 139 -19.26 -3.92 -3.78
C VAL A 139 -18.45 -4.65 -4.83
N TYR A 140 -17.62 -3.93 -5.60
CA TYR A 140 -16.71 -4.51 -6.59
C TYR A 140 -15.70 -5.46 -5.93
N LEU A 141 -15.01 -5.01 -4.88
CA LEU A 141 -14.00 -5.81 -4.15
C LEU A 141 -14.61 -7.00 -3.40
N MET A 142 -15.88 -6.93 -3.01
CA MET A 142 -16.59 -8.06 -2.38
C MET A 142 -16.79 -9.23 -3.33
N ASP A 143 -16.94 -9.00 -4.62
CA ASP A 143 -17.14 -10.08 -5.58
C ASP A 143 -15.90 -11.00 -5.58
N PRO A 144 -16.07 -12.31 -5.33
CA PRO A 144 -14.95 -13.25 -5.30
C PRO A 144 -14.15 -13.31 -6.61
N VAL A 145 -14.75 -12.93 -7.72
CA VAL A 145 -14.07 -12.91 -9.04
C VAL A 145 -12.97 -11.84 -9.09
N HIS A 146 -13.07 -10.82 -8.25
CA HIS A 146 -12.12 -9.72 -8.15
C HIS A 146 -11.08 -9.92 -7.02
N PHE A 147 -11.08 -11.09 -6.38
CA PHE A 147 -10.09 -11.42 -5.36
C PHE A 147 -9.01 -12.35 -5.92
N ARG A 148 -7.81 -11.80 -6.06
CA ARG A 148 -6.64 -12.49 -6.59
C ARG A 148 -5.82 -13.12 -5.46
N SER A 149 -6.34 -14.20 -4.89
CA SER A 149 -5.63 -14.95 -3.85
C SER A 149 -4.27 -15.49 -4.32
N LEU A 150 -3.37 -15.71 -3.36
CA LEU A 150 -2.01 -16.19 -3.57
C LEU A 150 -1.14 -15.21 -4.38
N SER A 151 -1.36 -13.92 -4.16
CA SER A 151 -0.55 -12.86 -4.76
C SER A 151 -0.62 -11.58 -3.93
N ASN A 152 0.38 -10.70 -4.07
CA ASN A 152 0.34 -9.37 -3.45
C ASN A 152 -0.92 -8.57 -3.82
N TRP A 153 -1.57 -8.87 -4.96
CA TRP A 153 -2.84 -8.27 -5.37
C TRP A 153 -3.95 -8.56 -4.38
N GLY A 154 -4.11 -9.85 -3.98
CA GLY A 154 -5.12 -10.25 -3.00
C GLY A 154 -4.95 -9.54 -1.65
N VAL A 155 -3.70 -9.30 -1.25
CA VAL A 155 -3.40 -8.52 -0.03
C VAL A 155 -3.87 -7.07 -0.17
N MET A 156 -3.60 -6.42 -1.31
CA MET A 156 -4.02 -5.04 -1.55
C MET A 156 -5.53 -4.91 -1.71
N GLU A 157 -6.17 -5.86 -2.39
CA GLU A 157 -7.63 -5.95 -2.53
C GLU A 157 -8.32 -6.15 -1.17
N GLY A 158 -7.77 -7.06 -0.35
CA GLY A 158 -8.23 -7.30 1.01
C GLY A 158 -8.08 -6.06 1.89
N ASN A 159 -6.92 -5.41 1.86
CA ASN A 159 -6.69 -4.17 2.60
C ASN A 159 -7.66 -3.06 2.15
N GLY A 160 -7.85 -2.86 0.85
CA GLY A 160 -8.77 -1.83 0.33
C GLY A 160 -10.21 -2.02 0.83
N LEU A 161 -10.72 -3.24 0.77
CA LEU A 161 -12.04 -3.57 1.31
C LEU A 161 -12.12 -3.38 2.83
N TYR A 162 -11.04 -3.76 3.55
CA TYR A 162 -10.95 -3.61 5.00
C TYR A 162 -11.02 -2.14 5.43
N GLN A 163 -10.28 -1.28 4.75
CA GLN A 163 -10.27 0.17 5.05
C GLN A 163 -11.69 0.76 4.93
N ILE A 164 -12.42 0.44 3.86
CA ILE A 164 -13.80 0.94 3.72
C ILE A 164 -14.70 0.39 4.85
N GLY A 165 -14.61 -0.90 5.14
CA GLY A 165 -15.43 -1.53 6.18
C GLY A 165 -15.16 -1.02 7.59
N VAL A 166 -13.94 -0.54 7.86
CA VAL A 166 -13.53 0.01 9.16
C VAL A 166 -13.86 1.50 9.28
N TYR A 167 -13.50 2.30 8.28
CA TYR A 167 -13.59 3.75 8.36
C TYR A 167 -14.98 4.32 8.04
N PHE A 168 -15.87 3.52 7.44
CA PHE A 168 -17.24 3.93 7.11
C PHE A 168 -18.27 2.96 7.69
N PRO A 169 -18.37 2.88 9.05
CA PRO A 169 -19.28 1.98 9.73
C PRO A 169 -20.76 2.30 9.49
N GLU A 170 -21.07 3.47 8.94
CA GLU A 170 -22.43 3.91 8.58
C GLU A 170 -23.03 3.13 7.40
N PHE A 171 -22.22 2.49 6.58
CA PHE A 171 -22.74 1.60 5.55
C PHE A 171 -23.34 0.34 6.18
N LYS A 172 -24.56 0.00 5.78
CA LYS A 172 -25.26 -1.20 6.28
C LYS A 172 -24.47 -2.49 6.10
N ALA A 173 -23.60 -2.54 5.10
CA ALA A 173 -22.78 -3.72 4.78
C ALA A 173 -21.34 -3.62 5.34
N SER A 174 -20.99 -2.57 6.08
CA SER A 174 -19.62 -2.31 6.53
C SER A 174 -19.02 -3.45 7.34
N SER A 175 -19.79 -4.04 8.27
CA SER A 175 -19.33 -5.19 9.06
C SER A 175 -19.04 -6.40 8.18
N ASN A 176 -19.88 -6.68 7.20
CA ASN A 176 -19.65 -7.78 6.26
C ASN A 176 -18.41 -7.54 5.38
N TRP A 177 -18.19 -6.29 4.94
CA TRP A 177 -16.98 -5.93 4.19
C TRP A 177 -15.73 -6.12 5.03
N ARG A 178 -15.75 -5.60 6.26
CA ARG A 178 -14.64 -5.72 7.21
C ARG A 178 -14.31 -7.18 7.52
N ASP A 179 -15.33 -7.98 7.87
CA ASP A 179 -15.13 -9.35 8.31
C ASP A 179 -14.67 -10.25 7.14
N THR A 180 -15.23 -10.05 5.95
CA THR A 180 -14.77 -10.73 4.72
C THR A 180 -13.33 -10.33 4.38
N ALA A 181 -13.00 -9.05 4.46
CA ALA A 181 -11.66 -8.56 4.17
C ALA A 181 -10.62 -9.10 5.16
N MET A 182 -10.92 -9.12 6.45
CA MET A 182 -10.03 -9.71 7.47
C MET A 182 -9.84 -11.22 7.24
N SER A 183 -10.90 -11.93 6.87
CA SER A 183 -10.79 -13.35 6.52
C SER A 183 -9.88 -13.58 5.30
N ARG A 184 -9.99 -12.72 4.27
CA ARG A 184 -9.11 -12.78 3.09
C ARG A 184 -7.67 -12.45 3.45
N LEU A 185 -7.42 -11.40 4.24
CA LEU A 185 -6.06 -11.02 4.67
C LEU A 185 -5.40 -12.14 5.49
N ARG A 186 -6.13 -12.82 6.36
CA ARG A 186 -5.62 -14.00 7.07
C ARG A 186 -5.31 -15.15 6.12
N GLN A 187 -6.21 -15.43 5.20
CA GLN A 187 -5.95 -16.42 4.15
C GLN A 187 -4.68 -16.11 3.36
N GLU A 188 -4.47 -14.83 3.01
CA GLU A 188 -3.26 -14.42 2.28
C GLU A 188 -1.99 -14.56 3.14
N ILE A 189 -2.04 -14.30 4.44
CA ILE A 189 -0.93 -14.59 5.35
C ILE A 189 -0.60 -16.08 5.33
N ASP A 190 -1.60 -16.94 5.51
CA ASP A 190 -1.41 -18.39 5.57
C ASP A 190 -0.86 -18.95 4.24
N LEU A 191 -1.21 -18.35 3.10
CA LEU A 191 -0.82 -18.83 1.78
C LEU A 191 0.50 -18.22 1.28
N GLN A 192 0.82 -17.00 1.68
CA GLN A 192 1.90 -16.23 1.09
C GLN A 192 3.10 -15.99 2.01
N VAL A 193 2.95 -16.17 3.32
CA VAL A 193 4.05 -15.94 4.26
C VAL A 193 4.59 -17.28 4.74
N TYR A 194 5.82 -17.56 4.40
CA TYR A 194 6.49 -18.78 4.87
C TYR A 194 6.69 -18.73 6.38
N PRO A 195 6.86 -19.90 7.05
CA PRO A 195 7.11 -19.97 8.49
C PRO A 195 8.34 -19.19 8.95
N ASP A 196 9.29 -18.90 8.05
CA ASP A 196 10.47 -18.08 8.30
C ASP A 196 10.27 -16.59 7.99
N GLY A 197 9.06 -16.16 7.68
CA GLY A 197 8.64 -14.78 7.49
C GLY A 197 8.83 -14.22 6.07
N ALA A 198 9.43 -14.96 5.16
CA ALA A 198 9.56 -14.53 3.77
C ALA A 198 8.21 -14.59 3.04
N GLN A 199 7.95 -13.64 2.15
CA GLN A 199 6.77 -13.67 1.28
C GLN A 199 7.08 -14.51 0.03
N ILE A 200 6.11 -15.30 -0.43
CA ILE A 200 6.23 -16.36 -1.44
C ILE A 200 6.82 -15.92 -2.79
N GLU A 201 6.68 -14.65 -3.17
CA GLU A 201 7.25 -14.13 -4.42
C GLU A 201 8.77 -13.96 -4.34
N LEU A 202 9.36 -14.10 -3.15
CA LEU A 202 10.80 -14.08 -2.88
C LEU A 202 11.51 -12.84 -3.43
N THR A 203 10.82 -11.71 -3.43
CA THR A 203 11.38 -10.42 -3.83
C THR A 203 11.33 -9.44 -2.68
N SER A 204 12.32 -8.58 -2.55
CA SER A 204 12.34 -7.54 -1.52
C SER A 204 11.19 -6.55 -1.68
N GLY A 205 10.84 -6.19 -2.90
CA GLY A 205 9.77 -5.24 -3.21
C GLY A 205 8.39 -5.79 -2.84
N TYR A 206 8.01 -6.96 -3.34
CA TYR A 206 6.69 -7.53 -3.08
C TYR A 206 6.53 -8.02 -1.64
N HIS A 207 7.63 -8.44 -0.98
CA HIS A 207 7.63 -8.65 0.46
C HIS A 207 7.19 -7.38 1.20
N HIS A 208 7.79 -6.22 0.86
CA HIS A 208 7.42 -4.93 1.46
C HIS A 208 6.01 -4.47 1.09
N VAL A 209 5.57 -4.71 -0.14
CA VAL A 209 4.20 -4.40 -0.59
C VAL A 209 3.19 -5.17 0.26
N SER A 210 3.38 -6.49 0.42
CA SER A 210 2.48 -7.33 1.21
C SER A 210 2.51 -6.93 2.69
N LEU A 211 3.72 -6.82 3.29
CA LEU A 211 3.88 -6.42 4.69
C LEU A 211 3.21 -5.07 4.97
N SER A 212 3.44 -4.05 4.15
CA SER A 212 2.85 -2.73 4.37
C SER A 212 1.33 -2.73 4.28
N ASN A 213 0.73 -3.52 3.40
CA ASN A 213 -0.73 -3.63 3.33
C ASN A 213 -1.33 -4.40 4.50
N PHE A 214 -0.69 -5.46 4.99
CA PHE A 214 -1.08 -6.12 6.24
C PHE A 214 -0.98 -5.14 7.43
N VAL A 215 0.07 -4.34 7.49
CA VAL A 215 0.26 -3.30 8.52
C VAL A 215 -0.79 -2.21 8.46
N LEU A 216 -1.18 -1.75 7.27
CA LEU A 216 -2.24 -0.76 7.10
C LEU A 216 -3.58 -1.28 7.66
N ALA A 217 -3.91 -2.54 7.39
CA ALA A 217 -5.10 -3.16 7.96
C ALA A 217 -5.02 -3.27 9.49
N TYR A 218 -3.87 -3.69 10.03
CA TYR A 218 -3.64 -3.75 11.48
C TYR A 218 -3.78 -2.37 12.14
N ARG A 219 -3.18 -1.32 11.56
CA ARG A 219 -3.30 0.06 12.04
C ARG A 219 -4.74 0.57 12.02
N ALA A 220 -5.50 0.25 10.97
CA ALA A 220 -6.92 0.59 10.91
C ALA A 220 -7.71 -0.07 12.03
N ALA A 221 -7.44 -1.34 12.33
CA ALA A 221 -8.04 -2.05 13.44
C ALA A 221 -7.73 -1.40 14.78
N LEU A 222 -6.44 -1.12 15.06
CA LEU A 222 -6.00 -0.49 16.31
C LEU A 222 -6.68 0.87 16.54
N ARG A 223 -6.71 1.73 15.52
CA ARG A 223 -7.32 3.07 15.61
C ARG A 223 -8.82 3.04 15.87
N ASN A 224 -9.47 1.93 15.53
CA ASN A 224 -10.92 1.77 15.69
C ASN A 224 -11.30 0.75 16.79
N ASN A 225 -10.34 0.36 17.65
CA ASN A 225 -10.53 -0.60 18.74
C ASN A 225 -11.13 -1.94 18.28
N ILE A 226 -10.70 -2.42 17.11
CA ILE A 226 -11.10 -3.70 16.55
C ILE A 226 -10.02 -4.72 16.88
N ASN A 227 -10.43 -5.85 17.47
CA ASN A 227 -9.51 -6.92 17.78
C ASN A 227 -9.03 -7.61 16.50
N VAL A 228 -7.71 -7.79 16.41
CA VAL A 228 -7.06 -8.58 15.36
C VAL A 228 -6.59 -9.89 15.98
N PRO A 229 -6.70 -11.02 15.29
CA PRO A 229 -6.21 -12.30 15.79
C PRO A 229 -4.71 -12.26 16.14
N GLU A 230 -4.31 -12.95 17.20
CA GLU A 230 -2.90 -12.97 17.67
C GLU A 230 -1.95 -13.56 16.62
N ASP A 231 -2.38 -14.56 15.88
CA ASP A 231 -1.63 -15.18 14.79
C ASP A 231 -1.30 -14.20 13.66
N TYR A 232 -2.20 -13.24 13.39
CA TYR A 232 -1.92 -12.17 12.43
C TYR A 232 -0.72 -11.32 12.84
N LEU A 233 -0.70 -10.90 14.11
CA LEU A 233 0.39 -10.06 14.63
C LEU A 233 1.71 -10.84 14.69
N ALA A 234 1.68 -12.11 15.06
CA ALA A 234 2.85 -12.97 15.06
C ALA A 234 3.47 -13.12 13.64
N SER A 235 2.62 -13.22 12.62
CA SER A 235 3.09 -13.27 11.22
C SER A 235 3.76 -11.96 10.79
N LEU A 236 3.22 -10.80 11.20
CA LEU A 236 3.89 -9.51 10.94
C LEU A 236 5.27 -9.46 11.60
N GLU A 237 5.41 -9.95 12.84
CA GLU A 237 6.71 -10.00 13.52
C GLU A 237 7.72 -10.84 12.74
N GLN A 238 7.32 -12.00 12.22
CA GLN A 238 8.19 -12.84 11.39
C GLN A 238 8.57 -12.16 10.07
N MET A 239 7.65 -11.46 9.43
CA MET A 239 7.97 -10.70 8.20
C MET A 239 8.96 -9.56 8.47
N TYR A 240 8.84 -8.86 9.58
CA TYR A 240 9.81 -7.85 10.00
C TYR A 240 11.17 -8.47 10.37
N HIS A 241 11.15 -9.61 11.07
CA HIS A 241 12.36 -10.37 11.38
C HIS A 241 13.10 -10.76 10.09
N TYR A 242 12.41 -11.34 9.12
CA TYR A 242 12.99 -11.64 7.81
C TYR A 242 13.60 -10.39 7.17
N SER A 243 12.85 -9.28 7.08
CA SER A 243 13.34 -8.03 6.50
C SER A 243 14.65 -7.54 7.13
N LEU A 244 14.73 -7.59 8.48
CA LEU A 244 15.91 -7.15 9.21
C LEU A 244 17.11 -8.06 8.92
N TYR A 245 16.90 -9.37 8.97
CA TYR A 245 18.00 -10.32 8.90
C TYR A 245 18.57 -10.52 7.49
N VAL A 246 17.80 -10.25 6.44
CA VAL A 246 18.31 -10.26 5.06
C VAL A 246 18.94 -8.93 4.65
N ALA A 247 18.70 -7.85 5.38
CA ALA A 247 19.23 -6.53 5.04
C ALA A 247 20.76 -6.49 5.11
N PHE A 248 21.36 -5.83 4.15
CA PHE A 248 22.78 -5.51 4.12
C PHE A 248 23.17 -4.49 5.21
N PRO A 249 24.49 -4.25 5.43
CA PRO A 249 24.96 -3.29 6.43
C PRO A 249 24.44 -1.86 6.27
N ASN A 250 23.96 -1.47 5.12
CA ASN A 250 23.32 -0.16 4.85
C ASN A 250 21.82 -0.13 5.19
N LEU A 251 21.30 -1.15 5.86
CA LEU A 251 19.86 -1.35 6.13
C LEU A 251 18.99 -1.42 4.85
N CYS A 252 19.56 -1.90 3.77
CA CYS A 252 18.80 -2.16 2.54
C CYS A 252 18.67 -3.66 2.29
N MET A 253 17.47 -4.11 1.95
CA MET A 253 17.28 -5.48 1.46
C MET A 253 17.96 -5.67 0.10
N PRO A 254 18.43 -6.88 -0.21
CA PRO A 254 19.04 -7.18 -1.50
C PRO A 254 18.04 -6.96 -2.65
N ALA A 255 18.54 -6.54 -3.81
CA ALA A 255 17.78 -6.50 -5.05
C ALA A 255 17.79 -7.90 -5.67
N VAL A 256 16.75 -8.67 -5.39
CA VAL A 256 16.59 -10.04 -5.91
C VAL A 256 15.29 -10.15 -6.69
N ASN A 257 15.31 -11.00 -7.70
CA ASN A 257 14.19 -11.22 -8.62
C ASN A 257 13.67 -9.91 -9.23
N ASP A 258 12.37 -9.73 -9.32
CA ASP A 258 11.72 -8.52 -9.86
C ASP A 258 11.64 -7.40 -8.83
N SER A 259 12.78 -6.99 -8.28
CA SER A 259 12.81 -5.94 -7.26
C SER A 259 14.12 -5.16 -7.21
N GLY A 260 13.99 -3.87 -6.90
CA GLY A 260 15.13 -3.05 -6.48
C GLY A 260 15.49 -3.25 -5.00
N SER A 261 16.56 -2.60 -4.56
CA SER A 261 16.96 -2.55 -3.16
C SER A 261 16.06 -1.59 -2.37
N HIS A 262 15.60 -1.99 -1.19
CA HIS A 262 14.70 -1.23 -0.33
C HIS A 262 15.31 -1.00 1.05
N ASN A 263 15.39 0.26 1.47
CA ASN A 263 15.79 0.58 2.84
C ASN A 263 14.67 0.23 3.82
N ILE A 264 15.01 -0.55 4.86
CA ILE A 264 14.03 -1.07 5.82
C ILE A 264 13.77 -0.16 7.02
N GLN A 265 14.52 0.92 7.20
CA GLN A 265 14.46 1.73 8.42
C GLN A 265 13.05 2.22 8.75
N ARG A 266 12.28 2.64 7.73
CA ARG A 266 10.90 3.06 7.92
C ARG A 266 10.00 1.91 8.37
N ALA A 267 10.15 0.72 7.78
CA ALA A 267 9.40 -0.47 8.19
C ALA A 267 9.78 -0.88 9.62
N MET A 268 11.04 -0.75 9.99
CA MET A 268 11.49 -1.03 11.37
C MET A 268 10.93 -0.05 12.41
N GLN A 269 10.57 1.19 12.03
CA GLN A 269 9.84 2.10 12.93
C GLN A 269 8.46 1.53 13.28
N ASP A 270 7.74 1.00 12.30
CA ASP A 270 6.46 0.32 12.53
C ASP A 270 6.67 -0.95 13.38
N ALA A 271 7.71 -1.74 13.09
CA ALA A 271 8.06 -2.91 13.86
C ALA A 271 8.35 -2.60 15.33
N HIS A 272 9.14 -1.57 15.62
CA HIS A 272 9.44 -1.14 16.99
C HIS A 272 8.19 -0.65 17.74
N GLU A 273 7.30 0.07 17.06
CA GLU A 273 6.02 0.51 17.63
C GLU A 273 5.15 -0.69 18.06
N PHE A 274 5.06 -1.72 17.23
CA PHE A 274 4.21 -2.89 17.51
C PHE A 274 4.87 -3.91 18.44
N PHE A 275 6.19 -3.98 18.43
CA PHE A 275 6.99 -4.94 19.19
C PHE A 275 8.06 -4.24 20.03
N PRO A 276 7.68 -3.44 21.04
CA PRO A 276 8.61 -2.61 21.80
C PRO A 276 9.62 -3.43 22.62
N GLY A 277 9.38 -4.73 22.82
CA GLY A 277 10.32 -5.65 23.47
C GLY A 277 11.49 -6.10 22.59
N ARG A 278 11.44 -5.82 21.27
CA ARG A 278 12.47 -6.20 20.29
C ARG A 278 13.53 -5.10 20.17
N ALA A 279 14.63 -5.26 20.91
CA ALA A 279 15.76 -4.32 20.89
C ALA A 279 16.48 -4.24 19.53
N ASP A 280 16.40 -5.28 18.71
CA ASP A 280 16.92 -5.32 17.35
C ASP A 280 16.05 -4.51 16.37
N PHE A 281 14.73 -4.47 16.56
CA PHE A 281 13.86 -3.60 15.80
C PHE A 281 14.08 -2.12 16.17
N GLU A 282 14.25 -1.82 17.47
CA GLU A 282 14.64 -0.47 17.93
C GLU A 282 15.97 -0.04 17.29
N TRP A 283 16.97 -0.91 17.29
CA TRP A 283 18.27 -0.63 16.71
C TRP A 283 18.19 -0.27 15.22
N ALA A 284 17.45 -1.04 14.45
CA ALA A 284 17.28 -0.76 13.02
C ALA A 284 16.43 0.49 12.75
N SER A 285 15.35 0.70 13.54
CA SER A 285 14.44 1.84 13.40
C SER A 285 15.12 3.19 13.65
N THR A 286 16.05 3.24 14.60
CA THR A 286 16.78 4.44 15.00
C THR A 286 18.04 4.69 14.17
N GLY A 287 18.31 3.88 13.16
CA GLY A 287 19.56 3.94 12.42
C GLY A 287 20.77 3.66 13.30
N ARG A 288 20.65 2.70 14.25
CA ARG A 288 21.69 2.23 15.18
C ARG A 288 21.98 3.17 16.35
N GLN A 289 21.13 4.17 16.61
CA GLN A 289 21.33 5.12 17.69
C GLN A 289 20.87 4.60 19.06
N SER A 290 19.94 3.64 19.08
CA SER A 290 19.36 3.02 20.27
C SER A 290 19.06 1.55 20.01
N GLY A 291 18.79 0.78 21.05
CA GLY A 291 18.58 -0.66 20.95
C GLY A 291 19.89 -1.45 20.87
N ARG A 292 19.82 -2.67 20.35
CA ARG A 292 20.97 -3.56 20.15
C ARG A 292 20.82 -4.32 18.84
N PRO A 293 21.93 -4.54 18.09
CA PRO A 293 21.86 -5.34 16.88
C PRO A 293 21.41 -6.78 17.18
N PRO A 294 20.88 -7.51 16.18
CA PRO A 294 20.57 -8.92 16.35
C PRO A 294 21.78 -9.73 16.86
N GLU A 295 21.53 -10.72 17.72
CA GLU A 295 22.60 -11.55 18.28
C GLU A 295 23.26 -12.44 17.23
N ALA A 296 22.45 -13.06 16.36
CA ALA A 296 22.96 -13.91 15.30
C ALA A 296 23.54 -13.09 14.16
N LYS A 297 24.78 -13.39 13.80
CA LYS A 297 25.45 -12.76 12.64
C LYS A 297 25.06 -13.42 11.31
N SER A 298 24.79 -14.71 11.36
CA SER A 298 24.37 -15.47 10.16
C SER A 298 23.05 -16.17 10.45
N THR A 299 22.23 -16.29 9.44
CA THR A 299 20.91 -16.92 9.55
C THR A 299 20.53 -17.65 8.28
N ALA A 300 19.62 -18.59 8.40
CA ALA A 300 19.01 -19.31 7.29
C ALA A 300 17.50 -19.13 7.31
N PHE A 301 16.94 -18.94 6.14
CA PHE A 301 15.52 -18.94 5.86
C PHE A 301 15.22 -20.11 4.93
N PRO A 302 15.13 -21.34 5.47
CA PRO A 302 15.13 -22.56 4.67
C PRO A 302 13.88 -22.73 3.81
N TYR A 303 12.76 -22.12 4.21
CA TYR A 303 11.53 -22.14 3.39
C TYR A 303 11.64 -21.21 2.17
N ALA A 304 12.30 -20.07 2.35
CA ALA A 304 12.62 -19.15 1.27
C ALA A 304 13.79 -19.63 0.39
N GLY A 305 14.65 -20.51 0.91
CA GLY A 305 15.91 -20.88 0.28
C GLY A 305 17.04 -19.85 0.50
N HIS A 306 16.82 -18.85 1.33
CA HIS A 306 17.75 -17.72 1.52
C HIS A 306 18.71 -17.97 2.71
N PHE A 307 19.97 -17.64 2.49
CA PHE A 307 21.02 -17.77 3.52
C PHE A 307 21.83 -16.47 3.61
N VAL A 308 22.05 -16.01 4.82
CA VAL A 308 22.80 -14.78 5.07
C VAL A 308 23.99 -15.08 5.97
N MET A 309 25.17 -14.67 5.54
CA MET A 309 26.40 -14.74 6.35
C MET A 309 26.98 -13.33 6.49
N ARG A 310 27.38 -12.96 7.71
CA ARG A 310 27.98 -11.65 7.95
C ARG A 310 29.06 -11.70 9.03
N SER A 311 30.04 -10.81 8.93
CA SER A 311 31.09 -10.67 9.96
C SER A 311 30.58 -9.91 11.19
N GLY A 312 29.57 -9.08 11.05
CA GLY A 312 28.94 -8.28 12.10
C GLY A 312 27.77 -7.45 11.55
N TRP A 313 27.28 -6.52 12.37
CA TRP A 313 26.13 -5.65 12.05
C TRP A 313 26.52 -4.19 11.81
N GLU A 314 27.80 -3.84 11.94
CA GLU A 314 28.27 -2.48 11.67
C GLU A 314 28.29 -2.17 10.17
N SER A 315 28.32 -0.88 9.83
CA SER A 315 28.22 -0.42 8.44
C SER A 315 29.36 -0.89 7.52
N ASP A 316 30.51 -1.22 8.09
CA ASP A 316 31.72 -1.68 7.41
C ASP A 316 31.90 -3.21 7.41
N ASN A 317 30.96 -3.93 8.04
CA ASN A 317 31.03 -5.38 8.09
C ASN A 317 30.64 -6.01 6.73
N ALA A 318 31.31 -7.12 6.43
CA ALA A 318 30.96 -7.92 5.24
C ALA A 318 29.61 -8.63 5.45
N CYS A 319 28.82 -8.68 4.39
CA CYS A 319 27.57 -9.43 4.33
C CYS A 319 27.46 -10.13 2.99
N LEU A 320 27.04 -11.38 3.01
CA LEU A 320 26.82 -12.22 1.87
C LEU A 320 25.41 -12.79 1.94
N PHE A 321 24.65 -12.63 0.87
CA PHE A 321 23.31 -13.18 0.70
C PHE A 321 23.35 -14.22 -0.40
N PHE A 322 22.75 -15.38 -0.15
CA PHE A 322 22.53 -16.44 -1.13
C PHE A 322 21.03 -16.65 -1.32
N ASP A 323 20.66 -16.78 -2.58
CA ASP A 323 19.33 -17.07 -3.08
C ASP A 323 19.39 -18.37 -3.91
#